data_6a5bbd0dc8cdda1f4721ac87c7412bed
#
_entry.id   6a5bbd0dc8cdda1f4721ac87c7412bed
#
_cell.length_a   1.000
_cell.length_b   1.000
_cell.length_c   1.000
_cell.angle_alpha   90.00
_cell.angle_beta   90.00
_cell.angle_gamma   90.00
#
_symmetry.space_group_name_H-M   'P 1'
#
loop_
_entity.id
_entity.type
_entity.pdbx_description
1 polymer ?
#
loop_
_entity_poly.entity_id
_entity_poly.type
_entity_poly.pdbx_seq_one_letter_code
_entity_poly.pdbx_strand_id
1 'polypeptide(L)'
;MPDLLSRIAADRSDGAFRRLFEEFGPQIRHYMMRQGADAATADELTQETLLAVWRKAGLYTPAKGTPATWMFSIARNLRIDRLRKEICWQELSDEVAEATPSEDAAPEDAASERQRQARVQAVLASLPGEQRDVVTAAFIDGLSQTEIAGRLALPLGTVKSRLRLAYQKVRAALEDLK
;
A
#
# COMPACT_ATOMS: atom_id res chain seq x y z
N MET A 1 20.07 4.34 7.11
CA MET A 1 18.69 3.82 7.06
C MET A 1 18.53 2.44 7.70
N PRO A 2 19.21 1.35 7.28
CA PRO A 2 19.10 0.05 7.98
C PRO A 2 19.44 0.16 9.48
N ASP A 3 20.34 1.06 9.83
CA ASP A 3 20.78 1.33 11.20
C ASP A 3 19.64 1.80 12.14
N LEU A 4 18.67 2.60 11.66
CA LEU A 4 17.57 3.05 12.51
C LEU A 4 16.66 1.90 12.94
N LEU A 5 16.29 1.02 12.01
CA LEU A 5 15.48 -0.16 12.33
C LEU A 5 16.22 -1.15 13.22
N SER A 6 17.51 -1.34 12.98
CA SER A 6 18.36 -2.19 13.83
C SER A 6 18.45 -1.65 15.27
N ARG A 7 18.61 -0.35 15.45
CA ARG A 7 18.64 0.29 16.77
C ARG A 7 17.27 0.22 17.48
N ILE A 8 16.17 0.40 16.73
CA ILE A 8 14.82 0.20 17.27
C ILE A 8 14.64 -1.24 17.70
N ALA A 9 15.12 -2.19 16.92
CA ALA A 9 14.99 -3.63 17.20
C ALA A 9 15.81 -4.06 18.43
N ALA A 10 17.05 -3.55 18.56
CA ALA A 10 17.96 -3.93 19.63
C ALA A 10 17.60 -3.26 20.96
N ASP A 11 17.46 -1.93 20.97
CA ASP A 11 17.45 -1.11 22.18
C ASP A 11 16.14 -0.37 22.41
N ARG A 12 15.12 -0.56 21.55
CA ARG A 12 13.90 0.27 21.59
C ARG A 12 14.23 1.77 21.64
N SER A 13 15.21 2.20 20.84
CA SER A 13 15.73 3.56 20.84
C SER A 13 14.69 4.59 20.40
N ASP A 14 14.20 5.39 21.34
CA ASP A 14 13.25 6.49 21.08
C ASP A 14 13.83 7.52 20.10
N GLY A 15 15.13 7.80 20.19
CA GLY A 15 15.80 8.72 19.26
C GLY A 15 15.87 8.20 17.83
N ALA A 16 16.06 6.89 17.64
CA ALA A 16 16.00 6.27 16.32
C ALA A 16 14.58 6.28 15.77
N PHE A 17 13.58 6.03 16.63
CA PHE A 17 12.17 6.08 16.24
C PHE A 17 11.72 7.48 15.86
N ARG A 18 12.10 8.49 16.65
CA ARG A 18 11.78 9.89 16.33
C ARG A 18 12.30 10.31 14.96
N ARG A 19 13.54 9.96 14.62
CA ARG A 19 14.10 10.22 13.29
C ARG A 19 13.34 9.49 12.19
N LEU A 20 12.95 8.25 12.43
CA LEU A 20 12.16 7.48 11.48
C LEU A 20 10.77 8.11 11.29
N PHE A 21 10.15 8.56 12.38
CA PHE A 21 8.87 9.27 12.34
C PHE A 21 8.96 10.57 11.55
N GLU A 22 9.97 11.41 11.82
CA GLU A 22 10.19 12.69 11.13
C GLU A 22 10.41 12.48 9.62
N GLU A 23 11.15 11.44 9.24
CA GLU A 23 11.49 11.16 7.85
C GLU A 23 10.36 10.48 7.09
N PHE A 24 9.71 9.47 7.65
CA PHE A 24 8.72 8.65 6.95
C PHE A 24 7.26 9.00 7.27
N GLY A 25 6.99 9.65 8.38
CA GLY A 25 5.62 10.03 8.75
C GLY A 25 4.92 10.83 7.65
N PRO A 26 5.48 11.95 7.16
CA PRO A 26 4.88 12.72 6.08
C PRO A 26 4.71 11.92 4.78
N GLN A 27 5.66 11.04 4.46
CA GLN A 27 5.63 10.23 3.26
C GLN A 27 4.53 9.16 3.33
N ILE A 28 4.36 8.50 4.49
CA ILE A 28 3.31 7.51 4.71
C ILE A 28 1.94 8.19 4.69
N ARG A 29 1.79 9.35 5.35
CA ARG A 29 0.56 10.14 5.32
C ARG A 29 0.16 10.52 3.90
N HIS A 30 1.09 11.07 3.13
CA HIS A 30 0.84 11.40 1.73
C HIS A 30 0.45 10.17 0.90
N TYR A 31 1.11 9.04 1.13
CA TYR A 31 0.76 7.77 0.51
C TYR A 31 -0.68 7.36 0.83
N MET A 32 -1.11 7.45 2.11
CA MET A 32 -2.48 7.10 2.53
C MET A 32 -3.52 8.00 1.86
N MET A 33 -3.27 9.31 1.79
CA MET A 33 -4.15 10.24 1.08
C MET A 33 -4.27 9.91 -0.41
N ARG A 34 -3.15 9.55 -1.07
CA ARG A 34 -3.16 9.10 -2.46
C ARG A 34 -3.89 7.76 -2.67
N GLN A 35 -4.04 6.97 -1.62
CA GLN A 35 -4.86 5.75 -1.62
C GLN A 35 -6.33 6.03 -1.25
N GLY A 36 -6.77 7.28 -1.33
CA GLY A 36 -8.15 7.68 -1.09
C GLY A 36 -8.56 7.77 0.37
N ALA A 37 -7.61 7.84 1.31
CA ALA A 37 -7.92 8.14 2.70
C ALA A 37 -8.12 9.65 2.87
N ASP A 38 -9.12 10.07 3.64
CA ASP A 38 -9.24 11.44 4.11
C ASP A 38 -8.09 11.81 5.09
N ALA A 39 -7.98 13.07 5.45
CA ALA A 39 -6.88 13.56 6.28
C ALA A 39 -6.82 12.86 7.65
N ALA A 40 -7.97 12.65 8.29
CA ALA A 40 -8.06 12.02 9.61
C ALA A 40 -7.67 10.55 9.55
N THR A 41 -8.24 9.81 8.60
CA THR A 41 -7.90 8.40 8.34
C THR A 41 -6.42 8.23 7.95
N ALA A 42 -5.87 9.16 7.15
CA ALA A 42 -4.46 9.13 6.77
C ALA A 42 -3.54 9.34 7.98
N ASP A 43 -3.90 10.22 8.92
CA ASP A 43 -3.16 10.46 10.16
C ASP A 43 -3.21 9.21 11.07
N GLU A 44 -4.39 8.61 11.27
CA GLU A 44 -4.56 7.37 12.03
C GLU A 44 -3.71 6.23 11.46
N LEU A 45 -3.84 5.95 10.15
CA LEU A 45 -3.11 4.88 9.48
C LEU A 45 -1.60 5.11 9.48
N THR A 46 -1.15 6.38 9.47
CA THR A 46 0.26 6.72 9.62
C THR A 46 0.77 6.35 11.01
N GLN A 47 0.02 6.69 12.06
CA GLN A 47 0.36 6.33 13.44
C GLN A 47 0.36 4.80 13.62
N GLU A 48 -0.67 4.11 13.14
CA GLU A 48 -0.73 2.64 13.20
C GLU A 48 0.44 1.98 12.46
N THR A 49 0.82 2.52 11.30
CA THR A 49 1.97 2.03 10.53
C THR A 49 3.26 2.17 11.32
N LEU A 50 3.51 3.34 11.90
CA LEU A 50 4.73 3.60 12.67
C LEU A 50 4.78 2.79 13.97
N LEU A 51 3.64 2.58 14.64
CA LEU A 51 3.54 1.66 15.77
C LEU A 51 3.81 0.21 15.36
N ALA A 52 3.31 -0.23 14.21
CA ALA A 52 3.60 -1.56 13.70
C ALA A 52 5.09 -1.72 13.34
N VAL A 53 5.71 -0.69 12.76
CA VAL A 53 7.16 -0.63 12.50
C VAL A 53 7.95 -0.76 13.81
N TRP A 54 7.58 0.02 14.83
CA TRP A 54 8.19 -0.05 16.16
C TRP A 54 8.14 -1.48 16.74
N ARG A 55 6.97 -2.09 16.70
CA ARG A 55 6.76 -3.44 17.26
C ARG A 55 7.51 -4.51 16.48
N LYS A 56 7.56 -4.38 15.14
CA LYS A 56 8.05 -5.39 14.21
C LYS A 56 9.47 -5.11 13.68
N ALA A 57 10.18 -4.10 14.18
CA ALA A 57 11.51 -3.72 13.70
C ALA A 57 12.50 -4.90 13.63
N GLY A 58 12.46 -5.81 14.61
CA GLY A 58 13.27 -7.02 14.63
C GLY A 58 12.96 -8.06 13.53
N LEU A 59 11.84 -7.92 12.82
CA LEU A 59 11.48 -8.78 11.68
C LEU A 59 12.01 -8.24 10.34
N TYR A 60 12.54 -7.02 10.34
CA TYR A 60 13.14 -6.45 9.15
C TYR A 60 14.43 -7.18 8.79
N THR A 61 14.56 -7.56 7.53
CA THR A 61 15.75 -8.23 6.99
C THR A 61 16.22 -7.47 5.74
N PRO A 62 17.42 -6.87 5.74
CA PRO A 62 17.96 -6.12 4.60
C PRO A 62 17.97 -6.91 3.28
N ALA A 63 18.19 -8.23 3.35
CA ALA A 63 18.16 -9.10 2.18
C ALA A 63 16.80 -9.17 1.47
N LYS A 64 15.70 -8.75 2.13
CA LYS A 64 14.33 -8.77 1.58
C LYS A 64 13.89 -7.43 0.99
N GLY A 65 14.72 -6.40 1.06
CA GLY A 65 14.42 -5.08 0.51
C GLY A 65 14.84 -3.93 1.41
N THR A 66 14.59 -2.70 0.94
CA THR A 66 14.94 -1.50 1.69
C THR A 66 14.00 -1.28 2.89
N PRO A 67 14.42 -0.52 3.91
CA PRO A 67 13.55 -0.12 5.02
C PRO A 67 12.25 0.55 4.55
N ALA A 68 12.35 1.44 3.56
CA ALA A 68 11.19 2.10 2.97
C ALA A 68 10.21 1.08 2.38
N THR A 69 10.68 0.17 1.53
CA THR A 69 9.83 -0.88 0.93
C THR A 69 9.12 -1.71 2.00
N TRP A 70 9.82 -2.05 3.08
CA TRP A 70 9.25 -2.83 4.16
C TRP A 70 8.20 -2.04 4.95
N MET A 71 8.46 -0.77 5.27
CA MET A 71 7.49 0.10 5.97
C MET A 71 6.24 0.37 5.13
N PHE A 72 6.42 0.68 3.83
CA PHE A 72 5.29 0.90 2.93
C PHE A 72 4.48 -0.39 2.67
N SER A 73 5.07 -1.58 2.80
CA SER A 73 4.29 -2.82 2.78
C SER A 73 3.36 -2.97 3.99
N ILE A 74 3.81 -2.51 5.16
CA ILE A 74 2.97 -2.46 6.37
C ILE A 74 1.85 -1.42 6.19
N ALA A 75 2.21 -0.21 5.74
CA ALA A 75 1.27 0.86 5.46
C ALA A 75 0.15 0.41 4.52
N ARG A 76 0.53 -0.22 3.41
CA ARG A 76 -0.40 -0.74 2.43
C ARG A 76 -1.36 -1.78 3.02
N ASN A 77 -0.84 -2.72 3.78
CA ASN A 77 -1.69 -3.75 4.39
C ASN A 77 -2.73 -3.13 5.35
N LEU A 78 -2.32 -2.15 6.17
CA LEU A 78 -3.23 -1.44 7.06
C LEU A 78 -4.31 -0.67 6.28
N ARG A 79 -3.95 -0.03 5.15
CA ARG A 79 -4.95 0.65 4.30
C ARG A 79 -5.95 -0.34 3.69
N ILE A 80 -5.48 -1.48 3.20
CA ILE A 80 -6.34 -2.54 2.67
C ILE A 80 -7.29 -3.07 3.76
N ASP A 81 -6.77 -3.33 4.95
CA ASP A 81 -7.58 -3.82 6.07
C ASP A 81 -8.64 -2.79 6.50
N ARG A 82 -8.30 -1.50 6.46
CA ARG A 82 -9.25 -0.40 6.73
C ARG A 82 -10.33 -0.33 5.66
N LEU A 83 -9.96 -0.35 4.36
CA LEU A 83 -10.91 -0.36 3.25
C LEU A 83 -11.89 -1.52 3.34
N ARG A 84 -11.43 -2.72 3.67
CA ARG A 84 -12.31 -3.88 3.88
C ARG A 84 -13.34 -3.65 4.98
N LYS A 85 -12.91 -3.03 6.08
CA LYS A 85 -13.81 -2.66 7.16
C LYS A 85 -14.82 -1.59 6.70
N GLU A 86 -14.36 -0.56 6.00
CA GLU A 86 -15.20 0.50 5.46
C GLU A 86 -16.29 -0.05 4.53
N ILE A 87 -15.91 -0.94 3.59
CA ILE A 87 -16.85 -1.61 2.67
C ILE A 87 -17.85 -2.48 3.46
N CYS A 88 -17.36 -3.29 4.40
CA CYS A 88 -18.24 -4.13 5.22
C CYS A 88 -19.23 -3.31 6.06
N TRP A 89 -18.82 -2.13 6.56
CA TRP A 89 -19.71 -1.21 7.27
C TRP A 89 -20.70 -0.52 6.32
N GLN A 90 -20.30 -0.17 5.10
CA GLN A 90 -21.20 0.37 4.08
C GLN A 90 -22.26 -0.65 3.67
N GLU A 91 -21.89 -1.88 3.36
CA GLU A 91 -22.84 -2.96 3.04
C GLU A 91 -23.86 -3.19 4.17
N LEU A 92 -23.42 -3.06 5.44
CA LEU A 92 -24.31 -3.12 6.61
C LEU A 92 -25.16 -1.85 6.80
N SER A 93 -24.69 -0.69 6.29
CA SER A 93 -25.42 0.59 6.37
C SER A 93 -26.37 0.79 5.19
N ASP A 94 -26.05 0.26 4.02
CA ASP A 94 -26.87 0.38 2.82
C ASP A 94 -28.16 -0.47 2.90
N GLU A 95 -28.24 -1.40 3.86
CA GLU A 95 -29.55 -1.93 4.29
C GLU A 95 -30.42 -0.90 5.04
N VAL A 96 -29.89 0.27 5.39
CA VAL A 96 -30.56 1.26 6.27
C VAL A 96 -30.68 2.67 5.68
N ALA A 97 -29.92 3.06 4.64
CA ALA A 97 -30.03 4.42 4.09
C ALA A 97 -29.55 4.59 2.64
N GLU A 98 -30.43 4.99 1.75
CA GLU A 98 -30.08 5.64 0.47
C GLU A 98 -29.32 6.94 0.73
N ALA A 99 -28.13 7.13 0.18
CA ALA A 99 -27.31 8.32 0.38
C ALA A 99 -26.57 8.84 -0.87
N THR A 100 -26.53 10.14 -0.94
CA THR A 100 -26.06 11.11 -1.94
C THR A 100 -24.52 11.10 -2.12
N PRO A 101 -23.99 11.32 -3.34
CA PRO A 101 -22.53 11.43 -3.59
C PRO A 101 -22.00 12.81 -3.23
N SER A 102 -20.77 12.89 -2.73
CA SER A 102 -20.03 14.13 -2.51
C SER A 102 -19.00 14.35 -3.63
N GLU A 103 -19.18 15.45 -4.36
CA GLU A 103 -18.21 16.00 -5.32
C GLU A 103 -17.30 16.99 -4.58
N ASP A 104 -15.96 16.89 -4.80
CA ASP A 104 -15.07 18.05 -4.88
C ASP A 104 -13.63 17.61 -5.14
N ALA A 105 -13.16 17.74 -6.40
CA ALA A 105 -11.76 17.78 -6.78
C ALA A 105 -11.55 18.80 -7.91
N ALA A 106 -10.51 19.63 -7.80
CA ALA A 106 -10.24 20.73 -8.73
C ALA A 106 -9.87 20.24 -10.15
N PRO A 107 -10.23 20.96 -11.23
CA PRO A 107 -10.20 20.47 -12.61
C PRO A 107 -8.82 20.21 -13.24
N GLU A 108 -7.76 20.88 -12.81
CA GLU A 108 -6.41 20.76 -13.44
C GLU A 108 -5.64 19.51 -12.99
N ASP A 109 -5.83 19.07 -11.75
CA ASP A 109 -5.27 17.81 -11.24
C ASP A 109 -5.97 16.59 -11.85
N ALA A 110 -7.25 16.72 -12.22
CA ALA A 110 -8.05 15.66 -12.79
C ALA A 110 -7.60 15.20 -14.19
N ALA A 111 -7.07 16.09 -15.03
CA ALA A 111 -6.59 15.72 -16.37
C ALA A 111 -5.26 14.95 -16.29
N SER A 112 -4.34 15.40 -15.46
CA SER A 112 -3.06 14.74 -15.20
C SER A 112 -3.26 13.36 -14.55
N GLU A 113 -4.18 13.25 -13.60
CA GLU A 113 -4.49 12.00 -12.93
C GLU A 113 -5.20 11.01 -13.86
N ARG A 114 -6.12 11.45 -14.71
CA ARG A 114 -6.75 10.60 -15.76
C ARG A 114 -5.72 10.05 -16.74
N GLN A 115 -4.76 10.87 -17.19
CA GLN A 115 -3.70 10.42 -18.09
C GLN A 115 -2.78 9.41 -17.41
N ARG A 116 -2.44 9.64 -16.15
CA ARG A 116 -1.64 8.72 -15.34
C ARG A 116 -2.39 7.40 -15.09
N GLN A 117 -3.67 7.48 -14.81
CA GLN A 117 -4.54 6.32 -14.60
C GLN A 117 -4.71 5.49 -15.87
N ALA A 118 -4.91 6.13 -17.03
CA ALA A 118 -4.97 5.45 -18.33
C ALA A 118 -3.66 4.71 -18.65
N ARG A 119 -2.50 5.31 -18.33
CA ARG A 119 -1.19 4.66 -18.51
C ARG A 119 -0.97 3.48 -17.59
N VAL A 120 -1.33 3.60 -16.32
CA VAL A 120 -1.29 2.47 -15.38
C VAL A 120 -2.16 1.32 -15.89
N GLN A 121 -3.36 1.62 -16.39
CA GLN A 121 -4.24 0.62 -16.98
C GLN A 121 -3.61 -0.05 -18.22
N ALA A 122 -2.97 0.72 -19.11
CA ALA A 122 -2.29 0.17 -20.28
C ALA A 122 -1.14 -0.78 -19.88
N VAL A 123 -0.35 -0.40 -18.89
CA VAL A 123 0.74 -1.25 -18.37
C VAL A 123 0.19 -2.51 -17.72
N LEU A 124 -0.86 -2.41 -16.92
CA LEU A 124 -1.51 -3.57 -16.32
C LEU A 124 -2.08 -4.50 -17.39
N ALA A 125 -2.65 -3.96 -18.46
CA ALA A 125 -3.14 -4.74 -19.59
C ALA A 125 -2.01 -5.47 -20.35
N SER A 126 -0.80 -4.93 -20.36
CA SER A 126 0.39 -5.54 -20.99
C SER A 126 1.04 -6.64 -20.15
N LEU A 127 0.67 -6.79 -18.89
CA LEU A 127 1.20 -7.85 -18.04
C LEU A 127 0.74 -9.22 -18.53
N PRO A 128 1.58 -10.27 -18.45
CA PRO A 128 1.13 -11.65 -18.61
C PRO A 128 -0.04 -11.95 -17.69
N GLY A 129 -1.01 -12.75 -18.14
CA GLY A 129 -2.23 -13.06 -17.39
C GLY A 129 -1.97 -13.46 -15.94
N GLU A 130 -1.01 -14.38 -15.73
CA GLU A 130 -0.61 -14.83 -14.39
C GLU A 130 -0.10 -13.72 -13.45
N GLN A 131 0.54 -12.68 -13.99
CA GLN A 131 1.00 -11.53 -13.23
C GLN A 131 -0.16 -10.55 -12.99
N ARG A 132 -1.03 -10.39 -13.97
CA ARG A 132 -2.23 -9.55 -13.88
C ARG A 132 -3.17 -10.07 -12.81
N ASP A 133 -3.44 -11.37 -12.77
CA ASP A 133 -4.34 -11.99 -11.80
C ASP A 133 -3.89 -11.72 -10.36
N VAL A 134 -2.61 -11.90 -10.05
CA VAL A 134 -2.10 -11.63 -8.69
C VAL A 134 -2.09 -10.13 -8.36
N VAL A 135 -1.88 -9.26 -9.37
CA VAL A 135 -1.94 -7.81 -9.18
C VAL A 135 -3.38 -7.36 -8.95
N THR A 136 -4.33 -7.84 -9.77
CA THR A 136 -5.75 -7.56 -9.59
C THR A 136 -6.22 -8.00 -8.20
N ALA A 137 -5.95 -9.23 -7.82
CA ALA A 137 -6.30 -9.75 -6.51
C ALA A 137 -5.67 -8.93 -5.36
N ALA A 138 -4.43 -8.45 -5.55
CA ALA A 138 -3.75 -7.67 -4.53
C ALA A 138 -4.24 -6.22 -4.42
N PHE A 139 -4.55 -5.55 -5.56
CA PHE A 139 -4.78 -4.10 -5.60
C PHE A 139 -6.24 -3.73 -5.75
N ILE A 140 -7.01 -4.51 -6.50
CA ILE A 140 -8.43 -4.26 -6.74
C ILE A 140 -9.25 -4.99 -5.68
N ASP A 141 -9.00 -6.30 -5.50
CA ASP A 141 -9.75 -7.11 -4.52
C ASP A 141 -9.18 -6.96 -3.10
N GLY A 142 -8.07 -6.25 -2.91
CA GLY A 142 -7.47 -5.98 -1.61
C GLY A 142 -6.96 -7.21 -0.85
N LEU A 143 -6.70 -8.35 -1.53
CA LEU A 143 -6.30 -9.58 -0.86
C LEU A 143 -4.84 -9.54 -0.41
N SER A 144 -4.56 -10.10 0.78
CA SER A 144 -3.20 -10.37 1.23
C SER A 144 -2.56 -11.47 0.38
N GLN A 145 -1.23 -11.54 0.37
CA GLN A 145 -0.53 -12.57 -0.41
C GLN A 145 -0.92 -14.01 -0.02
N THR A 146 -1.29 -14.23 1.23
CA THR A 146 -1.75 -15.54 1.72
C THR A 146 -3.16 -15.85 1.20
N GLU A 147 -4.06 -14.87 1.18
CA GLU A 147 -5.40 -15.03 0.61
C GLU A 147 -5.35 -15.22 -0.89
N ILE A 148 -4.46 -14.50 -1.60
CA ILE A 148 -4.20 -14.72 -3.04
C ILE A 148 -3.70 -16.14 -3.29
N ALA A 149 -2.79 -16.64 -2.47
CA ALA A 149 -2.29 -18.00 -2.58
C ALA A 149 -3.43 -19.03 -2.45
N GLY A 150 -4.33 -18.83 -1.47
CA GLY A 150 -5.51 -19.67 -1.30
C GLY A 150 -6.51 -19.54 -2.46
N ARG A 151 -6.85 -18.31 -2.87
CA ARG A 151 -7.83 -18.04 -3.92
C ARG A 151 -7.42 -18.56 -5.29
N LEU A 152 -6.15 -18.38 -5.65
CA LEU A 152 -5.61 -18.80 -6.94
C LEU A 152 -4.99 -20.21 -6.90
N ALA A 153 -5.07 -20.92 -5.77
CA ALA A 153 -4.46 -22.23 -5.55
C ALA A 153 -2.97 -22.26 -5.93
N LEU A 154 -2.23 -21.20 -5.55
CA LEU A 154 -0.81 -21.03 -5.85
C LEU A 154 0.04 -21.11 -4.59
N PRO A 155 1.27 -21.64 -4.67
CA PRO A 155 2.22 -21.49 -3.57
C PRO A 155 2.48 -20.02 -3.25
N LEU A 156 2.57 -19.67 -1.96
CA LEU A 156 2.84 -18.30 -1.51
C LEU A 156 4.12 -17.70 -2.15
N GLY A 157 5.15 -18.53 -2.37
CA GLY A 157 6.36 -18.13 -3.08
C GLY A 157 6.10 -17.71 -4.53
N THR A 158 5.18 -18.40 -5.21
CA THR A 158 4.76 -18.06 -6.58
C THR A 158 4.01 -16.74 -6.63
N VAL A 159 3.09 -16.49 -5.68
CA VAL A 159 2.39 -15.20 -5.56
C VAL A 159 3.40 -14.07 -5.35
N LYS A 160 4.36 -14.24 -4.43
CA LYS A 160 5.42 -13.25 -4.16
C LYS A 160 6.28 -12.97 -5.39
N SER A 161 6.69 -14.00 -6.14
CA SER A 161 7.52 -13.83 -7.33
C SER A 161 6.75 -13.15 -8.47
N ARG A 162 5.49 -13.53 -8.70
CA ARG A 162 4.63 -12.90 -9.72
C ARG A 162 4.37 -11.43 -9.41
N LEU A 163 4.05 -11.09 -8.17
CA LEU A 163 3.90 -9.70 -7.74
C LEU A 163 5.20 -8.91 -7.96
N ARG A 164 6.36 -9.46 -7.57
CA ARG A 164 7.65 -8.80 -7.77
C ARG A 164 7.94 -8.50 -9.24
N LEU A 165 7.71 -9.47 -10.11
CA LEU A 165 7.93 -9.30 -11.56
C LEU A 165 6.96 -8.27 -12.16
N ALA A 166 5.71 -8.29 -11.75
CA ALA A 166 4.72 -7.29 -12.16
C ALA A 166 5.13 -5.87 -11.72
N TYR A 167 5.57 -5.71 -10.47
CA TYR A 167 6.07 -4.42 -9.97
C TYR A 167 7.27 -3.90 -10.75
N GLN A 168 8.22 -4.77 -11.09
CA GLN A 168 9.38 -4.38 -11.90
C GLN A 168 8.96 -3.84 -13.26
N LYS A 169 8.00 -4.50 -13.93
CA LYS A 169 7.48 -4.04 -15.23
C LYS A 169 6.70 -2.73 -15.13
N VAL A 170 5.83 -2.59 -14.13
CA VAL A 170 5.09 -1.35 -13.90
C VAL A 170 6.05 -0.21 -13.58
N ARG A 171 7.06 -0.44 -12.78
CA ARG A 171 8.07 0.55 -12.44
C ARG A 171 8.88 0.99 -13.67
N ALA A 172 9.39 0.06 -14.47
CA ALA A 172 10.12 0.36 -15.70
C ALA A 172 9.28 1.23 -16.65
N ALA A 173 8.01 0.84 -16.87
CA ALA A 173 7.11 1.61 -17.74
C ALA A 173 6.72 2.99 -17.19
N LEU A 174 6.85 3.24 -15.89
CA LEU A 174 6.62 4.55 -15.28
C LEU A 174 7.90 5.40 -15.19
N GLU A 175 9.09 4.79 -15.19
CA GLU A 175 10.39 5.47 -15.21
C GLU A 175 10.72 6.04 -16.61
N ASP A 176 10.27 5.38 -17.67
CA ASP A 176 10.37 5.88 -19.07
C ASP A 176 9.54 7.15 -19.33
N LEU A 177 8.90 7.70 -18.30
CA LEU A 177 7.97 8.85 -18.38
C LEU A 177 8.49 10.09 -17.65
N LYS A 178 9.76 10.08 -17.19
CA LYS A 178 10.43 11.26 -16.63
C LYS A 178 11.28 11.96 -17.67
#